data_81285f131738d2a143f0b43c97cf046a
#
_entry.id   81285f131738d2a143f0b43c97cf046a
#
_cell.length_a   1.000
_cell.length_b   1.000
_cell.length_c   1.000
_cell.angle_alpha   90.00
_cell.angle_beta   90.00
_cell.angle_gamma   90.00
#
_symmetry.space_group_name_H-M   'P 1'
#
loop_
_entity.id
_entity.type
_entity.pdbx_description
1 polymer ?
#
loop_
_entity_poly.entity_id
_entity_poly.type
_entity_poly.pdbx_seq_one_letter_code
_entity_poly.pdbx_strand_id
1 'polypeptide(L)'
;REKIIRMLGDELPHDTFVEIDLIEEIGRLYGFNNFLTRLPKLKKIGKKDLSYKTRKKLTNCLINLGLNEVIQYSLINKKEYINNEIELINPLVKEYTNLRSSLLPNLLKSAQKNLSQSNSGFEGFEYGHVFSKNNSNQIKEIENIAGIFGEYHTRINWLKKPKMLNWFEAKGKIEYL
;
A
#
# COMPACT_ATOMS: atom_id res chain seq x y z
N ARG A 1 12.33 10.75 -40.93
CA ARG A 1 12.60 11.30 -39.58
C ARG A 1 12.94 12.80 -39.67
N GLU A 2 13.99 13.20 -40.33
CA GLU A 2 14.37 14.61 -40.45
C GLU A 2 13.30 15.51 -41.07
N LYS A 3 12.53 15.00 -42.05
CA LYS A 3 11.46 15.75 -42.71
C LYS A 3 10.28 16.02 -41.76
N ILE A 4 9.97 15.08 -40.87
CA ILE A 4 8.93 15.22 -39.84
C ILE A 4 9.38 16.23 -38.77
N ILE A 5 10.61 16.14 -38.31
CA ILE A 5 11.20 17.07 -37.34
C ILE A 5 11.18 18.51 -37.89
N ARG A 6 11.49 18.72 -39.19
CA ARG A 6 11.39 20.03 -39.82
C ARG A 6 9.96 20.57 -39.93
N MET A 7 8.96 19.69 -40.00
CA MET A 7 7.53 20.09 -40.03
C MET A 7 6.97 20.44 -38.65
N LEU A 8 7.51 19.85 -37.62
CA LEU A 8 7.09 20.08 -36.23
C LEU A 8 7.81 21.29 -35.59
N GLY A 9 8.96 21.72 -36.17
CA GLY A 9 9.71 22.91 -35.76
C GLY A 9 10.12 22.87 -34.27
N ASP A 10 10.07 24.03 -33.62
CA ASP A 10 10.44 24.21 -32.21
C ASP A 10 9.43 23.67 -31.21
N GLU A 11 8.32 23.06 -31.69
CA GLU A 11 7.26 22.50 -30.84
C GLU A 11 7.54 21.07 -30.37
N LEU A 12 8.64 20.44 -30.83
CA LEU A 12 9.04 19.13 -30.36
C LEU A 12 9.63 19.21 -28.94
N PRO A 13 9.12 18.42 -28.00
CA PRO A 13 9.74 18.29 -26.69
C PRO A 13 11.21 17.84 -26.84
N HIS A 14 12.09 18.37 -25.98
CA HIS A 14 13.52 18.02 -25.99
C HIS A 14 13.82 16.56 -25.64
N ASP A 15 12.82 15.79 -25.18
CA ASP A 15 12.88 14.39 -24.78
C ASP A 15 12.37 13.41 -25.84
N THR A 16 12.15 13.85 -27.08
CA THR A 16 11.68 13.00 -28.19
C THR A 16 12.81 12.14 -28.75
N PHE A 17 13.09 10.99 -28.13
CA PHE A 17 14.24 10.13 -28.46
C PHE A 17 13.91 8.92 -29.30
N VAL A 18 12.66 8.44 -29.28
CA VAL A 18 12.24 7.20 -29.95
C VAL A 18 11.11 7.43 -30.96
N GLU A 19 10.92 6.47 -31.86
CA GLU A 19 9.90 6.55 -32.92
C GLU A 19 8.49 6.73 -32.35
N ILE A 20 8.21 6.13 -31.21
CA ILE A 20 6.89 6.20 -30.56
C ILE A 20 6.55 7.63 -30.10
N ASP A 21 7.55 8.39 -29.64
CA ASP A 21 7.37 9.79 -29.22
C ASP A 21 6.96 10.66 -30.41
N LEU A 22 7.56 10.41 -31.59
CA LEU A 22 7.17 11.10 -32.81
C LEU A 22 5.76 10.75 -33.26
N ILE A 23 5.33 9.50 -33.08
CA ILE A 23 3.97 9.06 -33.37
C ILE A 23 2.98 9.76 -32.41
N GLU A 24 3.34 9.91 -31.15
CA GLU A 24 2.54 10.64 -30.16
C GLU A 24 2.37 12.11 -30.56
N GLU A 25 3.44 12.80 -30.90
CA GLU A 25 3.40 14.20 -31.32
C GLU A 25 2.57 14.42 -32.59
N ILE A 26 2.72 13.56 -33.59
CA ILE A 26 1.86 13.59 -34.78
C ILE A 26 0.41 13.36 -34.42
N GLY A 27 0.14 12.42 -33.52
CA GLY A 27 -1.20 12.14 -33.02
C GLY A 27 -1.82 13.34 -32.29
N ARG A 28 -1.02 14.05 -31.50
CA ARG A 28 -1.42 15.28 -30.81
C ARG A 28 -1.82 16.40 -31.78
N LEU A 29 -0.99 16.64 -32.79
CA LEU A 29 -1.26 17.67 -33.81
C LEU A 29 -2.45 17.33 -34.71
N TYR A 30 -2.60 16.04 -35.06
CA TYR A 30 -3.76 15.54 -35.82
C TYR A 30 -5.07 15.66 -35.03
N GLY A 31 -4.98 15.56 -33.70
CA GLY A 31 -6.10 15.58 -32.76
C GLY A 31 -6.61 14.17 -32.43
N PHE A 32 -6.53 13.81 -31.17
CA PHE A 32 -6.92 12.46 -30.70
C PHE A 32 -8.39 12.11 -30.99
N ASN A 33 -9.27 13.12 -31.08
CA ASN A 33 -10.69 12.92 -31.41
C ASN A 33 -10.93 12.43 -32.86
N ASN A 34 -9.92 12.55 -33.72
CA ASN A 34 -10.01 12.09 -35.11
C ASN A 34 -9.66 10.60 -35.27
N PHE A 35 -9.18 9.96 -34.20
CA PHE A 35 -8.92 8.53 -34.22
C PHE A 35 -10.13 7.71 -33.82
N LEU A 36 -10.31 6.56 -34.50
CA LEU A 36 -11.35 5.60 -34.11
C LEU A 36 -10.98 4.92 -32.80
N THR A 37 -11.91 4.95 -31.84
CA THR A 37 -11.77 4.22 -30.60
C THR A 37 -11.81 2.72 -30.87
N ARG A 38 -10.76 1.98 -30.56
CA ARG A 38 -10.66 0.53 -30.72
C ARG A 38 -10.18 -0.10 -29.42
N LEU A 39 -10.87 -1.14 -28.99
CA LEU A 39 -10.37 -1.99 -27.92
C LEU A 39 -9.24 -2.89 -28.49
N PRO A 40 -8.10 -3.00 -27.81
CA PRO A 40 -7.05 -3.90 -28.23
C PRO A 40 -7.54 -5.36 -28.23
N LYS A 41 -7.14 -6.13 -29.24
CA LYS A 41 -7.44 -7.57 -29.26
C LYS A 41 -6.67 -8.26 -28.15
N LEU A 42 -7.40 -8.85 -27.20
CA LEU A 42 -6.80 -9.66 -26.14
C LEU A 42 -6.35 -11.00 -26.73
N LYS A 43 -5.04 -11.19 -26.84
CA LYS A 43 -4.45 -12.47 -27.31
C LYS A 43 -4.39 -13.53 -26.21
N LYS A 44 -4.36 -13.12 -24.95
CA LYS A 44 -4.31 -14.02 -23.78
C LYS A 44 -5.15 -13.46 -22.66
N ILE A 45 -5.85 -14.34 -21.95
CA ILE A 45 -6.55 -14.00 -20.71
C ILE A 45 -5.51 -13.91 -19.61
N GLY A 46 -5.48 -12.78 -18.89
CA GLY A 46 -4.61 -12.58 -17.74
C GLY A 46 -4.93 -13.58 -16.63
N LYS A 47 -3.90 -14.08 -15.96
CA LYS A 47 -4.04 -14.92 -14.76
C LYS A 47 -3.59 -14.12 -13.54
N LYS A 48 -4.34 -14.25 -12.45
CA LYS A 48 -3.92 -13.75 -11.15
C LYS A 48 -2.80 -14.62 -10.61
N ASP A 49 -1.74 -14.00 -10.12
CA ASP A 49 -0.64 -14.70 -9.48
C ASP A 49 -1.10 -15.44 -8.21
N LEU A 50 -0.32 -16.45 -7.80
CA LEU A 50 -0.61 -17.26 -6.61
C LEU A 50 -0.51 -16.42 -5.34
N SER A 51 0.50 -15.55 -5.24
CA SER A 51 0.70 -14.63 -4.12
C SER A 51 -0.53 -13.74 -3.93
N TYR A 52 -1.05 -13.16 -5.00
CA TYR A 52 -2.27 -12.35 -4.96
C TYR A 52 -3.49 -13.15 -4.45
N LYS A 53 -3.64 -14.40 -4.89
CA LYS A 53 -4.76 -15.25 -4.46
C LYS A 53 -4.66 -15.55 -2.96
N THR A 54 -3.46 -15.87 -2.48
CA THR A 54 -3.19 -16.17 -1.08
C THR A 54 -3.45 -14.94 -0.22
N ARG A 55 -2.89 -13.79 -0.61
CA ARG A 55 -3.16 -12.50 0.05
C ARG A 55 -4.65 -12.22 0.15
N LYS A 56 -5.38 -12.35 -0.96
CA LYS A 56 -6.82 -12.10 -0.98
C LYS A 56 -7.60 -13.04 -0.06
N LYS A 57 -7.23 -14.32 0.03
CA LYS A 57 -7.85 -15.27 0.96
C LYS A 57 -7.61 -14.84 2.40
N LEU A 58 -6.37 -14.51 2.75
CA LEU A 58 -5.99 -14.07 4.09
C LEU A 58 -6.69 -12.78 4.49
N THR A 59 -6.71 -11.78 3.61
CA THR A 59 -7.44 -10.53 3.81
C THR A 59 -8.94 -10.78 4.07
N ASN A 60 -9.58 -11.60 3.24
CA ASN A 60 -10.98 -11.92 3.42
C ASN A 60 -11.25 -12.65 4.75
N CYS A 61 -10.35 -13.55 5.16
CA CYS A 61 -10.44 -14.24 6.43
C CYS A 61 -10.39 -13.26 7.60
N LEU A 62 -9.45 -12.33 7.61
CA LEU A 62 -9.32 -11.31 8.65
C LEU A 62 -10.50 -10.35 8.70
N ILE A 63 -11.04 -9.95 7.54
CA ILE A 63 -12.26 -9.13 7.47
C ILE A 63 -13.47 -9.89 8.05
N ASN A 64 -13.60 -11.19 7.74
CA ASN A 64 -14.68 -12.02 8.30
C ASN A 64 -14.57 -12.21 9.81
N LEU A 65 -13.35 -12.15 10.35
CA LEU A 65 -13.10 -12.14 11.81
C LEU A 65 -13.41 -10.79 12.48
N GLY A 66 -13.78 -9.78 11.69
CA GLY A 66 -14.17 -8.46 12.17
C GLY A 66 -13.08 -7.42 12.17
N LEU A 67 -11.87 -7.71 11.66
CA LEU A 67 -10.80 -6.74 11.56
C LEU A 67 -10.97 -5.84 10.32
N ASN A 68 -10.54 -4.60 10.43
CA ASN A 68 -10.50 -3.65 9.32
C ASN A 68 -9.12 -3.63 8.68
N GLU A 69 -9.04 -3.69 7.36
CA GLU A 69 -7.77 -3.47 6.66
C GLU A 69 -7.38 -1.99 6.77
N VAL A 70 -6.17 -1.73 7.21
CA VAL A 70 -5.59 -0.38 7.28
C VAL A 70 -4.31 -0.31 6.48
N ILE A 71 -4.00 0.86 5.94
CA ILE A 71 -2.80 1.12 5.17
C ILE A 71 -2.07 2.28 5.84
N GLN A 72 -0.83 2.04 6.23
CA GLN A 72 0.02 3.02 6.89
C GLN A 72 1.21 3.39 6.00
N TYR A 73 1.81 4.55 6.28
CA TYR A 73 3.03 4.94 5.58
C TYR A 73 4.18 3.98 5.87
N SER A 74 4.95 3.66 4.82
CA SER A 74 6.18 2.88 4.97
C SER A 74 7.34 3.70 5.52
N LEU A 75 7.19 5.03 5.56
CA LEU A 75 8.15 5.97 6.11
C LEU A 75 7.77 6.34 7.54
N ILE A 76 8.76 6.36 8.40
CA ILE A 76 8.62 6.59 9.84
C ILE A 76 9.65 7.60 10.32
N ASN A 77 9.44 8.13 11.53
CA ASN A 77 10.38 9.03 12.17
C ASN A 77 11.49 8.22 12.88
N LYS A 78 12.75 8.62 12.72
CA LYS A 78 13.93 8.02 13.37
C LYS A 78 13.82 7.89 14.89
N LYS A 79 13.09 8.79 15.56
CA LYS A 79 12.93 8.79 17.01
C LYS A 79 12.06 7.67 17.57
N GLU A 80 11.39 6.91 16.72
CA GLU A 80 10.31 6.02 17.13
C GLU A 80 10.72 4.56 17.21
N TYR A 81 11.91 4.19 16.69
CA TYR A 81 12.25 2.76 16.53
C TYR A 81 13.70 2.42 16.82
N ILE A 82 13.90 1.14 17.05
CA ILE A 82 15.14 0.49 17.49
C ILE A 82 15.99 0.12 16.26
N ASN A 83 17.28 0.38 16.35
CA ASN A 83 18.42 -0.05 15.52
C ASN A 83 18.18 -0.97 14.30
N ASN A 84 18.71 -0.59 13.16
CA ASN A 84 18.76 -1.22 11.82
C ASN A 84 17.78 -0.67 10.78
N GLU A 85 17.28 0.55 10.99
CA GLU A 85 16.42 1.21 10.01
C GLU A 85 17.23 1.76 8.85
N ILE A 86 16.59 1.78 7.69
CA ILE A 86 17.16 2.34 6.47
C ILE A 86 16.78 3.81 6.43
N GLU A 87 17.77 4.68 6.53
CA GLU A 87 17.60 6.13 6.44
C GLU A 87 17.60 6.59 4.98
N LEU A 88 16.68 7.48 4.62
CA LEU A 88 16.61 8.10 3.31
C LEU A 88 17.66 9.22 3.21
N ILE A 89 18.33 9.31 2.06
CA ILE A 89 19.34 10.34 1.80
C ILE A 89 18.68 11.72 1.64
N ASN A 90 17.50 11.77 1.03
CA ASN A 90 16.79 13.01 0.69
C ASN A 90 15.30 12.94 1.07
N PRO A 91 14.96 12.87 2.36
CA PRO A 91 13.57 12.80 2.79
C PRO A 91 12.83 14.10 2.43
N LEU A 92 11.61 13.97 1.92
CA LEU A 92 10.75 15.12 1.59
C LEU A 92 10.27 15.86 2.84
N VAL A 93 10.08 15.13 3.94
CA VAL A 93 9.55 15.65 5.21
C VAL A 93 10.42 15.13 6.34
N LYS A 94 10.76 16.00 7.29
CA LYS A 94 11.63 15.66 8.43
C LYS A 94 11.08 14.58 9.35
N GLU A 95 9.77 14.39 9.35
CA GLU A 95 9.08 13.37 10.14
C GLU A 95 9.12 11.97 9.51
N TYR A 96 9.50 11.86 8.23
CA TYR A 96 9.48 10.60 7.47
C TYR A 96 10.84 10.31 6.85
N THR A 97 11.82 10.05 7.70
CA THR A 97 13.23 9.91 7.30
C THR A 97 13.68 8.47 7.13
N ASN A 98 12.97 7.50 7.70
CA ASN A 98 13.38 6.11 7.74
C ASN A 98 12.32 5.18 7.18
N LEU A 99 12.76 4.06 6.60
CA LEU A 99 11.88 2.96 6.21
C LEU A 99 11.54 2.10 7.43
N ARG A 100 10.28 1.71 7.57
CA ARG A 100 9.80 0.88 8.68
C ARG A 100 10.38 -0.52 8.65
N SER A 101 10.82 -1.01 9.78
CA SER A 101 11.28 -2.39 9.99
C SER A 101 10.17 -3.32 10.50
N SER A 102 9.04 -2.77 10.94
CA SER A 102 7.88 -3.50 11.44
C SER A 102 6.58 -2.76 11.16
N LEU A 103 5.47 -3.49 11.08
CA LEU A 103 4.11 -2.92 10.92
C LEU A 103 3.48 -2.51 12.25
N LEU A 104 3.88 -3.18 13.35
CA LEU A 104 3.24 -3.03 14.66
C LEU A 104 3.20 -1.60 15.21
N PRO A 105 4.28 -0.84 15.15
CA PRO A 105 4.30 0.49 15.71
C PRO A 105 3.29 1.45 15.08
N ASN A 106 3.14 1.41 13.77
CA ASN A 106 2.15 2.24 13.09
C ASN A 106 0.71 1.81 13.43
N LEU A 107 0.47 0.52 13.58
CA LEU A 107 -0.80 -0.02 14.05
C LEU A 107 -1.11 0.44 15.49
N LEU A 108 -0.10 0.41 16.38
CA LEU A 108 -0.24 0.89 17.76
C LEU A 108 -0.58 2.38 17.81
N LYS A 109 0.06 3.21 16.98
CA LYS A 109 -0.28 4.64 16.87
C LYS A 109 -1.72 4.86 16.41
N SER A 110 -2.16 4.07 15.44
CA SER A 110 -3.54 4.14 14.95
C SER A 110 -4.53 3.73 16.04
N ALA A 111 -4.23 2.68 16.80
CA ALA A 111 -5.02 2.29 17.96
C ALA A 111 -5.08 3.40 19.00
N GLN A 112 -3.92 3.95 19.38
CA GLN A 112 -3.83 5.05 20.35
C GLN A 112 -4.63 6.28 19.90
N LYS A 113 -4.51 6.67 18.61
CA LYS A 113 -5.27 7.79 18.06
C LYS A 113 -6.78 7.55 18.10
N ASN A 114 -7.22 6.35 17.77
CA ASN A 114 -8.65 5.99 17.85
C ASN A 114 -9.15 6.06 19.30
N LEU A 115 -8.42 5.49 20.24
CA LEU A 115 -8.78 5.53 21.67
C LEU A 115 -8.81 6.97 22.21
N SER A 116 -7.86 7.82 21.82
CA SER A 116 -7.84 9.22 22.24
C SER A 116 -9.02 10.05 21.71
N GLN A 117 -9.65 9.59 20.63
CA GLN A 117 -10.86 10.17 20.05
C GLN A 117 -12.15 9.56 20.61
N SER A 118 -12.05 8.85 21.73
CA SER A 118 -13.19 8.15 22.38
C SER A 118 -13.86 7.08 21.50
N ASN A 119 -13.16 6.57 20.51
CA ASN A 119 -13.59 5.38 19.79
C ASN A 119 -13.44 4.15 20.70
N SER A 120 -14.45 3.35 20.77
CA SER A 120 -14.49 2.18 21.64
C SER A 120 -13.75 0.99 21.01
N GLY A 121 -12.42 1.02 21.03
CA GLY A 121 -11.56 -0.03 20.50
C GLY A 121 -11.11 0.16 19.06
N PHE A 122 -10.03 -0.52 18.72
CA PHE A 122 -9.45 -0.55 17.39
C PHE A 122 -9.18 -2.01 17.02
N GLU A 123 -9.83 -2.50 15.98
CA GLU A 123 -9.58 -3.81 15.41
C GLU A 123 -9.11 -3.61 13.96
N GLY A 124 -7.83 -3.76 13.73
CA GLY A 124 -7.24 -3.51 12.42
C GLY A 124 -6.06 -4.41 12.10
N PHE A 125 -5.85 -4.64 10.83
CA PHE A 125 -4.68 -5.34 10.31
C PHE A 125 -4.11 -4.63 9.10
N GLU A 126 -2.84 -4.82 8.88
CA GLU A 126 -2.12 -4.33 7.71
C GLU A 126 -1.33 -5.46 7.08
N TYR A 127 -1.42 -5.55 5.76
CA TYR A 127 -0.55 -6.34 4.91
C TYR A 127 0.36 -5.40 4.16
N GLY A 128 1.63 -5.39 4.46
CA GLY A 128 2.55 -4.40 3.92
C GLY A 128 4.01 -4.84 3.93
N HIS A 129 4.84 -4.05 3.28
CA HIS A 129 6.27 -4.28 3.22
C HIS A 129 6.98 -3.69 4.44
N VAL A 130 7.97 -4.41 4.92
CA VAL A 130 8.93 -4.00 5.93
C VAL A 130 10.34 -4.13 5.37
N PHE A 131 11.24 -3.30 5.86
CA PHE A 131 12.57 -3.15 5.30
C PHE A 131 13.62 -3.36 6.38
N SER A 132 14.67 -4.08 6.04
CA SER A 132 15.79 -4.33 6.94
C SER A 132 17.12 -4.35 6.18
N LYS A 133 18.21 -4.13 6.89
CA LYS A 133 19.55 -4.38 6.35
C LYS A 133 20.06 -5.71 6.87
N ASN A 134 20.65 -6.51 6.00
CA ASN A 134 21.38 -7.71 6.42
C ASN A 134 22.81 -7.34 6.82
N ASN A 135 23.56 -8.32 7.35
CA ASN A 135 24.95 -8.14 7.80
C ASN A 135 25.91 -7.66 6.69
N SER A 136 25.55 -7.86 5.42
CA SER A 136 26.28 -7.37 4.24
C SER A 136 25.80 -6.00 3.76
N ASN A 137 25.05 -5.27 4.58
CA ASN A 137 24.49 -3.94 4.30
C ASN A 137 23.55 -3.90 3.08
N GLN A 138 23.06 -5.04 2.60
CA GLN A 138 22.08 -5.13 1.54
C GLN A 138 20.68 -4.93 2.11
N ILE A 139 19.86 -4.20 1.37
CA ILE A 139 18.47 -3.96 1.72
C ILE A 139 17.65 -5.22 1.43
N LYS A 140 16.90 -5.66 2.42
CA LYS A 140 15.93 -6.75 2.30
C LYS A 140 14.53 -6.18 2.51
N GLU A 141 13.66 -6.43 1.56
CA GLU A 141 12.24 -6.10 1.60
C GLU A 141 11.44 -7.39 1.78
N ILE A 142 10.51 -7.39 2.74
CA ILE A 142 9.70 -8.57 3.05
C ILE A 142 8.24 -8.12 3.20
N GLU A 143 7.32 -8.88 2.64
CA GLU A 143 5.89 -8.73 2.91
C GLU A 143 5.57 -9.37 4.26
N ASN A 144 4.94 -8.58 5.13
CA ASN A 144 4.48 -9.02 6.44
C ASN A 144 3.00 -8.70 6.62
N ILE A 145 2.37 -9.44 7.52
CA ILE A 145 1.05 -9.13 8.02
C ILE A 145 1.12 -8.92 9.53
N ALA A 146 0.44 -7.91 10.02
CA ALA A 146 0.28 -7.67 11.45
C ALA A 146 -1.14 -7.18 11.72
N GLY A 147 -1.65 -7.46 12.92
CA GLY A 147 -2.97 -7.02 13.34
C GLY A 147 -3.00 -6.68 14.82
N ILE A 148 -3.94 -5.82 15.17
CA ILE A 148 -4.28 -5.47 16.55
C ILE A 148 -5.77 -5.62 16.69
N PHE A 149 -6.18 -6.25 17.76
CA PHE A 149 -7.56 -6.32 18.21
C PHE A 149 -7.60 -6.29 19.71
N GLY A 150 -8.64 -5.68 20.26
CA GLY A 150 -8.78 -5.58 21.70
C GLY A 150 -9.81 -4.56 22.16
N GLU A 151 -9.96 -4.51 23.42
CA GLU A 151 -10.71 -3.72 24.38
C GLU A 151 -12.22 -3.90 24.32
N TYR A 152 -12.94 -3.49 23.34
CA TYR A 152 -14.39 -3.68 23.27
C TYR A 152 -14.82 -4.14 21.88
N HIS A 153 -15.72 -5.10 21.81
CA HIS A 153 -16.46 -5.36 20.59
C HIS A 153 -17.39 -4.19 20.29
N THR A 154 -16.93 -3.30 19.45
CA THR A 154 -17.51 -1.98 19.22
C THR A 154 -18.67 -1.92 18.27
N ARG A 155 -19.13 -3.00 17.78
CA ARG A 155 -20.45 -2.95 17.17
C ARG A 155 -21.45 -2.76 18.30
N ILE A 156 -21.70 -1.47 18.61
CA ILE A 156 -22.78 -1.07 19.49
C ILE A 156 -24.06 -1.70 18.93
N ASN A 157 -24.40 -2.81 19.52
CA ASN A 157 -25.64 -3.46 19.23
C ASN A 157 -26.62 -2.98 20.31
N TRP A 158 -27.74 -2.40 19.90
CA TRP A 158 -28.78 -1.94 20.80
C TRP A 158 -29.27 -3.01 21.79
N LEU A 159 -29.01 -4.30 21.50
CA LEU A 159 -29.37 -5.46 22.31
C LEU A 159 -28.30 -5.92 23.33
N LYS A 160 -27.02 -5.58 23.09
CA LYS A 160 -25.92 -6.12 23.91
C LYS A 160 -25.03 -5.00 24.44
N LYS A 161 -24.73 -5.08 25.74
CA LYS A 161 -23.68 -4.21 26.33
C LYS A 161 -22.32 -4.50 25.69
N PRO A 162 -21.47 -3.48 25.54
CA PRO A 162 -20.10 -3.68 25.09
C PRO A 162 -19.40 -4.73 25.97
N LYS A 163 -18.79 -5.72 25.37
CA LYS A 163 -18.07 -6.79 26.06
C LYS A 163 -16.60 -6.68 25.72
N MET A 164 -15.74 -6.72 26.73
CA MET A 164 -14.31 -6.79 26.54
C MET A 164 -13.91 -8.09 25.84
N LEU A 165 -12.98 -8.01 24.90
CA LEU A 165 -12.38 -9.18 24.26
C LEU A 165 -11.60 -9.97 25.31
N ASN A 166 -11.92 -11.24 25.49
CA ASN A 166 -11.17 -12.12 26.37
C ASN A 166 -10.09 -12.90 25.60
N TRP A 167 -9.15 -13.50 26.34
CA TRP A 167 -8.06 -14.28 25.76
C TRP A 167 -8.53 -15.42 24.85
N PHE A 168 -9.58 -16.12 25.23
CA PHE A 168 -10.10 -17.27 24.47
C PHE A 168 -10.72 -16.82 23.15
N GLU A 169 -11.41 -15.68 23.13
CA GLU A 169 -11.96 -15.08 21.91
C GLU A 169 -10.83 -14.62 20.98
N ALA A 170 -9.80 -13.99 21.53
CA ALA A 170 -8.62 -13.57 20.77
C ALA A 170 -7.88 -14.79 20.19
N LYS A 171 -7.64 -15.81 21.00
CA LYS A 171 -7.02 -17.06 20.56
C LYS A 171 -7.83 -17.74 19.46
N GLY A 172 -9.15 -17.85 19.63
CA GLY A 172 -10.03 -18.44 18.62
C GLY A 172 -10.00 -17.68 17.27
N LYS A 173 -9.89 -16.35 17.28
CA LYS A 173 -9.70 -15.57 16.06
C LYS A 173 -8.37 -15.94 15.35
N ILE A 174 -7.29 -16.14 16.10
CA ILE A 174 -5.99 -16.50 15.54
C ILE A 174 -5.97 -17.94 15.02
N GLU A 175 -6.57 -18.87 15.76
CA GLU A 175 -6.63 -20.29 15.36
C GLU A 175 -7.50 -20.53 14.11
N TYR A 176 -8.38 -19.58 13.78
CA TYR A 176 -9.20 -19.64 12.57
C TYR A 176 -8.43 -19.21 11.31
N LEU A 177 -7.30 -18.51 11.43
CA LEU A 177 -6.44 -18.10 10.30
C LEU A 177 -5.65 -19.27 9.72
#